data_00b454d4bbd0280f99f89f69a6d7c34e
#
_entry.id   00b454d4bbd0280f99f89f69a6d7c34e
#
_cell.length_a   1.000
_cell.length_b   1.000
_cell.length_c   1.000
_cell.angle_alpha   90.00
_cell.angle_beta   90.00
_cell.angle_gamma   90.00
#
_symmetry.space_group_name_H-M   'P 1'
#
loop_
_entity.id
_entity.type
_entity.pdbx_description
1 polymer ?
#
loop_
_entity_poly.entity_id
_entity_poly.type
_entity_poly.pdbx_seq_one_letter_code
_entity_poly.pdbx_strand_id
1 'polypeptide(L)'
;MSRGFAELMFTPHVLALQQVMGSRAASARLAGFDNPDDDRLGDGEKAFITARDSFYIATVSETGWPYVQHRGGPTGLLKVLNDHTIGFADFRGNRQYVSVGNIATEQRVSLFLMDYPNQRRLKLIGHARVVDAATDRKSVV
;
A
#
# COMPACT_ATOMS: atom_id res chain seq x y z
N MET A 1 -17.81 1.76 -0.43
CA MET A 1 -17.48 2.86 -1.35
C MET A 1 -15.98 3.09 -1.30
N SER A 2 -15.31 2.97 -2.43
CA SER A 2 -13.88 3.23 -2.50
C SER A 2 -13.61 4.73 -2.33
N ARG A 3 -12.46 5.07 -1.76
CA ARG A 3 -12.01 6.45 -1.57
C ARG A 3 -10.62 6.61 -2.13
N GLY A 4 -10.37 7.75 -2.74
CA GLY A 4 -9.04 8.09 -3.18
C GLY A 4 -8.05 8.28 -2.03
N PHE A 5 -6.77 8.19 -2.34
CA PHE A 5 -5.69 8.32 -1.35
C PHE A 5 -5.78 9.65 -0.59
N ALA A 6 -5.94 10.76 -1.31
CA ALA A 6 -6.02 12.08 -0.68
C ALA A 6 -7.23 12.20 0.24
N GLU A 7 -8.38 11.66 -0.15
CA GLU A 7 -9.58 11.67 0.67
C GLU A 7 -9.37 10.93 1.99
N LEU A 8 -8.66 9.80 1.96
CA LEU A 8 -8.36 9.02 3.15
C LEU A 8 -7.25 9.64 4.01
N MET A 9 -6.24 10.23 3.39
CA MET A 9 -5.04 10.71 4.09
C MET A 9 -5.13 12.17 4.50
N PHE A 10 -5.92 13.00 3.79
CA PHE A 10 -6.05 14.42 4.12
C PHE A 10 -7.11 14.62 5.19
N THR A 11 -6.75 14.21 6.41
CA THR A 11 -7.57 14.39 7.61
C THR A 11 -7.68 15.86 8.00
N PRO A 12 -8.59 16.25 8.93
CA PRO A 12 -8.69 17.63 9.39
C PRO A 12 -7.37 18.23 9.89
N HIS A 13 -6.57 17.46 10.62
CA HIS A 13 -5.26 17.92 11.07
C HIS A 13 -4.30 18.14 9.91
N VAL A 14 -4.29 17.22 8.94
CA VAL A 14 -3.46 17.33 7.74
C VAL A 14 -3.86 18.54 6.91
N LEU A 15 -5.15 18.74 6.70
CA LEU A 15 -5.67 19.89 5.97
C LEU A 15 -5.32 21.22 6.65
N ALA A 16 -5.45 21.28 7.98
CA ALA A 16 -5.09 22.45 8.75
C ALA A 16 -3.60 22.77 8.61
N LEU A 17 -2.74 21.78 8.67
CA LEU A 17 -1.30 21.92 8.52
C LEU A 17 -0.92 22.38 7.11
N GLN A 18 -1.55 21.83 6.08
CA GLN A 18 -1.35 22.26 4.70
C GLN A 18 -1.71 23.74 4.53
N GLN A 19 -2.78 24.20 5.17
CA GLN A 19 -3.17 25.62 5.15
C GLN A 19 -2.11 26.51 5.80
N VAL A 20 -1.62 26.13 6.98
CA VAL A 20 -0.60 26.89 7.72
C VAL A 20 0.71 26.94 6.94
N MET A 21 1.12 25.84 6.33
CA MET A 21 2.39 25.75 5.60
C MET A 21 2.30 26.23 4.15
N GLY A 22 1.12 26.65 3.71
CA GLY A 22 0.93 27.23 2.37
C GLY A 22 0.83 26.22 1.24
N SER A 23 0.73 24.92 1.53
CA SER A 23 0.64 23.88 0.50
C SER A 23 -0.80 23.44 0.18
N ARG A 24 -1.80 24.07 0.82
CA ARG A 24 -3.21 23.63 0.70
C ARG A 24 -3.71 23.69 -0.74
N ALA A 25 -3.38 24.75 -1.48
CA ALA A 25 -3.84 24.90 -2.87
C ALA A 25 -3.25 23.82 -3.79
N ALA A 26 -1.94 23.53 -3.65
CA ALA A 26 -1.30 22.47 -4.43
C ALA A 26 -1.86 21.10 -4.06
N SER A 27 -2.07 20.85 -2.78
CA SER A 27 -2.65 19.59 -2.28
C SER A 27 -4.11 19.44 -2.73
N ALA A 28 -4.88 20.51 -2.78
CA ALA A 28 -6.25 20.48 -3.28
C ALA A 28 -6.30 20.13 -4.76
N ARG A 29 -5.34 20.62 -5.55
CA ARG A 29 -5.24 20.25 -6.97
C ARG A 29 -4.94 18.77 -7.15
N LEU A 30 -4.03 18.21 -6.36
CA LEU A 30 -3.76 16.78 -6.36
C LEU A 30 -4.99 15.97 -5.96
N ALA A 31 -5.70 16.40 -4.93
CA ALA A 31 -6.95 15.77 -4.50
C ALA A 31 -8.03 15.85 -5.58
N GLY A 32 -8.04 16.93 -6.39
CA GLY A 32 -8.97 17.10 -7.50
C GLY A 32 -8.75 16.12 -8.65
N PHE A 33 -7.54 15.59 -8.78
CA PHE A 33 -7.24 14.50 -9.72
C PHE A 33 -7.49 13.12 -9.14
N ASP A 34 -7.71 13.03 -7.83
CA ASP A 34 -7.97 11.80 -7.13
C ASP A 34 -9.48 11.54 -7.18
N ASN A 35 -9.91 10.81 -8.19
CA ASN A 35 -11.32 10.46 -8.35
C ASN A 35 -11.75 9.51 -7.22
N PRO A 36 -12.71 9.90 -6.35
CA PRO A 36 -13.14 9.06 -5.24
C PRO A 36 -13.67 7.68 -5.67
N ASP A 37 -14.17 7.59 -6.89
CA ASP A 37 -14.69 6.34 -7.45
C ASP A 37 -13.64 5.54 -8.21
N ASP A 38 -12.41 6.06 -8.30
CA ASP A 38 -11.33 5.44 -9.06
C ASP A 38 -10.24 4.93 -8.12
N ASP A 39 -10.48 3.76 -7.56
CA ASP A 39 -9.50 2.98 -6.81
C ASP A 39 -8.78 1.96 -7.68
N ARG A 40 -8.94 2.05 -9.00
CA ARG A 40 -8.39 1.09 -9.95
C ARG A 40 -6.92 1.37 -10.24
N LEU A 41 -6.19 0.29 -10.42
CA LEU A 41 -4.82 0.36 -10.91
C LEU A 41 -4.86 0.60 -12.43
N GLY A 42 -4.29 1.71 -12.87
CA GLY A 42 -4.09 1.96 -14.28
C GLY A 42 -2.92 1.16 -14.84
N ASP A 43 -2.72 1.22 -16.15
CA ASP A 43 -1.65 0.46 -16.82
C ASP A 43 -0.27 0.87 -16.33
N GLY A 44 -0.06 2.16 -16.04
CA GLY A 44 1.19 2.66 -15.50
C GLY A 44 1.49 2.12 -14.11
N GLU A 45 0.52 2.10 -13.23
CA GLU A 45 0.65 1.55 -11.87
C GLU A 45 0.90 0.05 -11.93
N LYS A 46 0.18 -0.69 -12.77
CA LYS A 46 0.39 -2.13 -12.94
C LYS A 46 1.80 -2.45 -13.42
N ALA A 47 2.30 -1.70 -14.40
CA ALA A 47 3.67 -1.86 -14.91
C ALA A 47 4.69 -1.55 -13.83
N PHE A 48 4.49 -0.49 -13.07
CA PHE A 48 5.37 -0.11 -11.97
C PHE A 48 5.43 -1.20 -10.89
N ILE A 49 4.28 -1.71 -10.48
CA ILE A 49 4.16 -2.76 -9.46
C ILE A 49 4.89 -4.04 -9.91
N THR A 50 4.63 -4.49 -11.13
CA THR A 50 5.21 -5.75 -11.63
C THR A 50 6.71 -5.67 -11.87
N ALA A 51 7.27 -4.47 -12.03
CA ALA A 51 8.70 -4.26 -12.21
C ALA A 51 9.48 -4.22 -10.89
N ARG A 52 8.82 -4.30 -9.73
CA ARG A 52 9.50 -4.21 -8.43
C ARG A 52 10.10 -5.54 -8.02
N ASP A 53 11.26 -5.45 -7.37
CA ASP A 53 11.95 -6.57 -6.71
C ASP A 53 11.97 -6.41 -5.18
N SER A 54 11.39 -5.31 -4.68
CA SER A 54 11.25 -5.05 -3.26
C SER A 54 10.12 -4.07 -2.99
N PHE A 55 9.64 -4.05 -1.78
CA PHE A 55 8.67 -3.06 -1.31
C PHE A 55 8.68 -3.00 0.22
N TYR A 56 8.07 -1.94 0.75
CA TYR A 56 7.82 -1.81 2.18
C TYR A 56 6.33 -1.98 2.42
N ILE A 57 6.00 -2.70 3.48
CA ILE A 57 4.63 -2.86 3.93
C ILE A 57 4.51 -2.39 5.38
N ALA A 58 3.53 -1.52 5.63
CA ALA A 58 3.19 -1.05 6.96
C ALA A 58 1.90 -1.71 7.42
N THR A 59 1.91 -2.19 8.65
CA THR A 59 0.76 -2.78 9.32
C THR A 59 0.60 -2.14 10.70
N VAL A 60 -0.50 -2.41 11.38
CA VAL A 60 -0.77 -1.88 12.71
C VAL A 60 -1.02 -3.05 13.66
N SER A 61 -0.34 -3.04 14.80
CA SER A 61 -0.51 -4.05 15.83
C SER A 61 -1.86 -3.91 16.53
N GLU A 62 -2.29 -4.96 17.20
CA GLU A 62 -3.55 -4.95 17.98
C GLU A 62 -3.53 -3.90 19.10
N THR A 63 -2.36 -3.44 19.50
CA THR A 63 -2.20 -2.36 20.50
C THR A 63 -2.02 -0.99 19.85
N GLY A 64 -2.15 -0.88 18.54
CA GLY A 64 -2.11 0.39 17.81
C GLY A 64 -0.73 0.85 17.35
N TRP A 65 0.32 0.06 17.57
CA TRP A 65 1.65 0.44 17.11
C TRP A 65 1.83 0.19 15.61
N PRO A 66 2.26 1.18 14.84
CA PRO A 66 2.61 0.97 13.44
C PRO A 66 3.90 0.17 13.32
N TYR A 67 3.95 -0.69 12.30
CA TYR A 67 5.09 -1.54 12.00
C TYR A 67 5.38 -1.50 10.51
N VAL A 68 6.66 -1.40 10.15
CA VAL A 68 7.11 -1.38 8.75
C VAL A 68 8.06 -2.54 8.53
N GLN A 69 7.85 -3.26 7.44
CA GLN A 69 8.71 -4.36 7.04
C GLN A 69 9.14 -4.20 5.58
N HIS A 70 10.42 -4.41 5.32
CA HIS A 70 10.94 -4.52 3.96
C HIS A 70 10.78 -5.97 3.48
N ARG A 71 10.33 -6.11 2.25
CA ARG A 71 10.26 -7.40 1.57
C ARG A 71 10.95 -7.30 0.23
N GLY A 72 11.84 -8.24 -0.05
CA GLY A 72 12.57 -8.35 -1.30
C GLY A 72 12.44 -9.74 -1.90
N GLY A 73 12.70 -9.83 -3.19
CA GLY A 73 12.64 -11.08 -3.92
C GLY A 73 12.98 -10.86 -5.39
N PRO A 74 12.69 -11.83 -6.24
CA PRO A 74 12.89 -11.65 -7.68
C PRO A 74 11.92 -10.60 -8.23
N THR A 75 12.31 -9.95 -9.33
CA THR A 75 11.43 -9.02 -10.05
C THR A 75 10.09 -9.69 -10.33
N GLY A 76 9.01 -8.95 -10.07
CA GLY A 76 7.66 -9.49 -10.19
C GLY A 76 7.19 -10.22 -8.94
N LEU A 77 7.83 -10.00 -7.78
CA LEU A 77 7.36 -10.58 -6.52
C LEU A 77 5.93 -10.13 -6.17
N LEU A 78 5.55 -8.94 -6.60
CA LEU A 78 4.17 -8.46 -6.51
C LEU A 78 3.44 -8.83 -7.79
N LYS A 79 2.26 -9.42 -7.66
CA LYS A 79 1.40 -9.83 -8.78
C LYS A 79 0.16 -8.97 -8.80
N VAL A 80 -0.18 -8.43 -9.96
CA VAL A 80 -1.45 -7.75 -10.17
C VAL A 80 -2.49 -8.80 -10.54
N LEU A 81 -3.46 -9.03 -9.66
CA LEU A 81 -4.48 -10.05 -9.85
C LEU A 81 -5.68 -9.51 -10.63
N ASN A 82 -6.03 -8.25 -10.40
CA ASN A 82 -7.04 -7.50 -11.12
C ASN A 82 -6.83 -6.01 -10.88
N ASP A 83 -7.76 -5.16 -11.32
CA ASP A 83 -7.62 -3.71 -11.22
C ASP A 83 -7.62 -3.19 -9.77
N HIS A 84 -8.04 -4.01 -8.80
CA HIS A 84 -8.19 -3.62 -7.40
C HIS A 84 -7.35 -4.45 -6.44
N THR A 85 -6.64 -5.47 -6.93
CA THR A 85 -6.03 -6.48 -6.06
C THR A 85 -4.63 -6.81 -6.53
N ILE A 86 -3.70 -6.78 -5.58
CA ILE A 86 -2.35 -7.28 -5.77
C ILE A 86 -2.07 -8.38 -4.76
N GLY A 87 -1.15 -9.25 -5.08
CA GLY A 87 -0.78 -10.34 -4.20
C GLY A 87 0.72 -10.57 -4.19
N PHE A 88 1.19 -11.17 -3.13
CA PHE A 88 2.58 -11.62 -3.03
C PHE A 88 2.68 -12.86 -2.14
N ALA A 89 3.69 -13.66 -2.42
CA ALA A 89 3.96 -14.85 -1.61
C ALA A 89 4.63 -14.46 -0.30
N ASP A 90 4.16 -15.01 0.79
CA ASP A 90 4.77 -14.82 2.10
C ASP A 90 5.78 -15.95 2.32
N PHE A 91 7.03 -15.71 1.91
CA PHE A 91 8.09 -16.69 2.06
C PHE A 91 8.54 -16.80 3.52
N ARG A 92 8.96 -18.00 3.92
CA ARG A 92 9.46 -18.28 5.26
C ARG A 92 10.85 -17.65 5.52
N GLY A 93 10.99 -16.34 5.35
CA GLY A 93 12.26 -15.66 5.62
C GLY A 93 12.44 -15.31 7.08
N ASN A 94 11.49 -14.59 7.62
CA ASN A 94 11.51 -14.10 8.99
C ASN A 94 10.33 -14.70 9.78
N ARG A 95 10.65 -15.58 10.74
CA ARG A 95 9.63 -16.30 11.52
C ARG A 95 9.00 -15.48 12.64
N GLN A 96 9.21 -14.19 12.70
CA GLN A 96 8.57 -13.35 13.72
C GLN A 96 7.07 -13.19 13.50
N TYR A 97 6.60 -13.29 12.27
CA TYR A 97 5.18 -13.21 11.91
C TYR A 97 4.48 -11.92 12.35
N VAL A 98 5.21 -10.82 12.47
CA VAL A 98 4.64 -9.57 12.98
C VAL A 98 3.59 -9.01 12.02
N SER A 99 3.92 -8.89 10.74
CA SER A 99 2.95 -8.39 9.75
C SER A 99 1.75 -9.30 9.61
N VAL A 100 1.95 -10.62 9.58
CA VAL A 100 0.86 -11.60 9.47
C VAL A 100 -0.05 -11.51 10.70
N GLY A 101 0.53 -11.43 11.89
CA GLY A 101 -0.23 -11.27 13.13
C GLY A 101 -1.01 -9.96 13.17
N ASN A 102 -0.40 -8.87 12.71
CA ASN A 102 -1.06 -7.56 12.66
C ASN A 102 -2.27 -7.59 11.69
N ILE A 103 -2.11 -8.19 10.51
CA ILE A 103 -3.19 -8.30 9.53
C ILE A 103 -4.37 -9.10 10.08
N ALA A 104 -4.13 -10.08 10.96
CA ALA A 104 -5.18 -10.88 11.56
C ALA A 104 -6.15 -10.03 12.41
N THR A 105 -5.69 -8.92 12.99
CA THR A 105 -6.49 -8.05 13.85
C THR A 105 -6.83 -6.72 13.20
N GLU A 106 -5.97 -6.20 12.33
CA GLU A 106 -6.18 -4.95 11.60
C GLU A 106 -5.77 -5.15 10.15
N GLN A 107 -6.75 -5.15 9.25
CA GLN A 107 -6.54 -5.46 7.83
C GLN A 107 -6.00 -4.29 7.01
N ARG A 108 -6.07 -3.08 7.53
CA ARG A 108 -5.57 -1.90 6.80
C ARG A 108 -4.05 -1.91 6.74
N VAL A 109 -3.54 -1.73 5.54
CA VAL A 109 -2.10 -1.75 5.26
C VAL A 109 -1.72 -0.61 4.34
N SER A 110 -0.45 -0.24 4.39
CA SER A 110 0.16 0.67 3.42
C SER A 110 1.35 -0.02 2.77
N LEU A 111 1.49 0.17 1.46
CA LEU A 111 2.67 -0.28 0.74
C LEU A 111 3.40 0.91 0.16
N PHE A 112 4.72 0.84 0.19
CA PHE A 112 5.59 1.85 -0.39
C PHE A 112 6.54 1.16 -1.36
N LEU A 113 6.42 1.49 -2.64
CA LEU A 113 7.20 0.90 -3.71
C LEU A 113 8.16 1.96 -4.25
N MET A 114 9.43 1.60 -4.36
CA MET A 114 10.47 2.51 -4.81
C MET A 114 11.13 2.01 -6.09
N ASP A 115 11.31 2.93 -7.03
CA ASP A 115 12.23 2.78 -8.15
C ASP A 115 13.38 3.76 -7.92
N TYR A 116 14.41 3.30 -7.21
CA TYR A 116 15.53 4.16 -6.80
C TYR A 116 16.29 4.77 -7.98
N PRO A 117 16.65 4.00 -9.01
CA PRO A 117 17.40 4.54 -10.14
C PRO A 117 16.69 5.69 -10.86
N ASN A 118 15.36 5.64 -10.94
CA ASN A 118 14.55 6.65 -11.65
C ASN A 118 13.91 7.65 -10.71
N GLN A 119 14.17 7.55 -9.41
CA GLN A 119 13.62 8.45 -8.38
C GLN A 119 12.09 8.51 -8.43
N ARG A 120 11.44 7.37 -8.62
CA ARG A 120 10.00 7.22 -8.69
C ARG A 120 9.50 6.38 -7.54
N ARG A 121 8.27 6.63 -7.12
CA ARG A 121 7.63 5.89 -6.04
C ARG A 121 6.15 5.70 -6.32
N LEU A 122 5.58 4.68 -5.71
CA LEU A 122 4.13 4.44 -5.68
C LEU A 122 3.74 4.11 -4.24
N LYS A 123 2.74 4.80 -3.73
CA LYS A 123 2.15 4.53 -2.42
C LYS A 123 0.79 3.90 -2.63
N LEU A 124 0.55 2.79 -1.96
CA LEU A 124 -0.72 2.07 -2.00
C LEU A 124 -1.25 1.92 -0.58
N ILE A 125 -2.54 2.07 -0.43
CA ILE A 125 -3.24 1.74 0.83
C ILE A 125 -4.39 0.82 0.49
N GLY A 126 -4.69 -0.09 1.40
CA GLY A 126 -5.75 -1.04 1.17
C GLY A 126 -5.99 -1.95 2.37
N HIS A 127 -6.79 -2.97 2.12
CA HIS A 127 -7.07 -4.02 3.09
C HIS A 127 -6.39 -5.29 2.65
N ALA A 128 -5.69 -5.95 3.58
CA ALA A 128 -4.97 -7.18 3.31
C ALA A 128 -5.64 -8.36 3.98
N ARG A 129 -5.51 -9.52 3.36
CA ARG A 129 -5.84 -10.79 3.97
C ARG A 129 -4.76 -11.80 3.65
N VAL A 130 -4.56 -12.75 4.53
CA VAL A 130 -3.62 -13.85 4.33
C VAL A 130 -4.43 -15.07 3.92
N VAL A 131 -4.05 -15.67 2.80
CA VAL A 131 -4.68 -16.89 2.29
C VAL A 131 -3.76 -18.07 2.63
N ASP A 132 -4.36 -19.14 3.14
CA ASP A 132 -3.62 -20.30 3.61
C ASP A 132 -2.82 -20.96 2.47
N ALA A 133 -1.62 -21.39 2.81
CA ALA A 133 -0.72 -22.09 1.90
C ALA A 133 -1.29 -23.41 1.34
N ALA A 134 -2.28 -24.00 1.99
CA ALA A 134 -2.95 -25.21 1.50
C ALA A 134 -3.83 -24.92 0.28
N THR A 135 -4.35 -23.69 0.17
CA THR A 135 -5.24 -23.27 -0.93
C THR A 135 -4.56 -22.27 -1.86
N ASP A 136 -3.81 -21.33 -1.30
CA ASP A 136 -3.04 -20.35 -2.05
C ASP A 136 -1.95 -19.79 -1.12
N ARG A 137 -0.73 -19.64 -1.60
CA ARG A 137 0.40 -19.18 -0.78
C ARG A 137 0.62 -17.67 -0.87
N LYS A 138 -0.43 -16.89 -1.06
CA LYS A 138 -0.33 -15.46 -1.29
C LYS A 138 -1.03 -14.67 -0.21
N SER A 139 -0.37 -13.61 0.26
CA SER A 139 -1.06 -12.52 0.91
C SER A 139 -1.71 -11.65 -0.16
N VAL A 140 -2.92 -11.18 0.08
CA VAL A 140 -3.69 -10.39 -0.88
C VAL A 140 -3.99 -9.03 -0.27
N VAL A 141 -3.67 -8.02 -1.01
CA VAL A 141 -3.89 -6.62 -0.61
C VAL A 141 -4.89 -5.96 -1.54
#